data_351cac5f9171e27bdb9275ffbe80fc54
#
_entry.id   351cac5f9171e27bdb9275ffbe80fc54
#
_cell.length_a   1.000
_cell.length_b   1.000
_cell.length_c   1.000
_cell.angle_alpha   90.00
_cell.angle_beta   90.00
_cell.angle_gamma   90.00
#
_symmetry.space_group_name_H-M   'P 1'
#
loop_
_entity.id
_entity.type
_entity.pdbx_description
1 polymer ?
#
loop_
_entity_poly.entity_id
_entity_poly.type
_entity_poly.pdbx_seq_one_letter_code
_entity_poly.pdbx_strand_id
1 'polypeptide(L)'
;MAGNVRFLNPKTMAKPPGYTYVVEATGPNRLIFIAGQLGLDLDNKLVGDTGDFRAQCAKAFENLGYALASMGATFNDVVKINNYLVDMSHIPIFREVRDAFLNTKAPPASTTVAISQLARPGALFEIEAIAVLPAKAAAKPSKAKSPVKKSKGKKKKR
;
A
#
# COMPACT_ATOMS: atom_id res chain seq x y z
N MET A 1 -8.41 7.05 -5.84
CA MET A 1 -8.25 5.76 -6.59
C MET A 1 -7.59 6.05 -7.93
N ALA A 2 -6.61 5.23 -8.30
CA ALA A 2 -6.06 5.28 -9.65
C ALA A 2 -7.19 5.02 -10.66
N GLY A 3 -7.34 5.86 -11.69
CA GLY A 3 -8.47 5.81 -12.63
C GLY A 3 -8.57 4.56 -13.51
N ASN A 4 -7.66 3.58 -13.33
CA ASN A 4 -7.55 2.38 -14.15
C ASN A 4 -7.50 1.10 -13.30
N VAL A 5 -8.11 1.10 -12.12
CA VAL A 5 -8.22 -0.09 -11.26
C VAL A 5 -9.66 -0.59 -11.28
N ARG A 6 -9.84 -1.87 -11.60
CA ARG A 6 -11.13 -2.55 -11.65
C ARG A 6 -11.15 -3.69 -10.65
N PHE A 7 -12.20 -3.75 -9.85
CA PHE A 7 -12.48 -4.80 -8.88
C PHE A 7 -13.56 -5.73 -9.45
N LEU A 8 -13.28 -7.03 -9.54
CA LEU A 8 -14.14 -7.99 -10.19
C LEU A 8 -14.35 -9.24 -9.33
N ASN A 9 -15.60 -9.57 -9.10
CA ASN A 9 -16.02 -10.85 -8.52
C ASN A 9 -16.84 -11.60 -9.58
N PRO A 10 -16.31 -12.66 -10.21
CA PRO A 10 -17.02 -13.41 -11.24
C PRO A 10 -18.33 -14.00 -10.69
N LYS A 11 -19.42 -13.90 -11.44
CA LYS A 11 -20.71 -14.46 -11.05
C LYS A 11 -20.73 -15.98 -10.94
N THR A 12 -19.75 -16.65 -11.51
CA THR A 12 -19.53 -18.11 -11.46
C THR A 12 -18.84 -18.58 -10.18
N MET A 13 -18.47 -17.64 -9.29
CA MET A 13 -17.83 -17.92 -8.01
C MET A 13 -18.74 -17.48 -6.86
N ALA A 14 -18.55 -18.10 -5.68
CA ALA A 14 -19.25 -17.70 -4.46
C ALA A 14 -18.97 -16.23 -4.10
N LYS A 15 -19.92 -15.59 -3.39
CA LYS A 15 -19.71 -14.21 -2.91
C LYS A 15 -18.56 -14.17 -1.89
N PRO A 16 -17.49 -13.38 -2.12
CA PRO A 16 -16.37 -13.38 -1.20
C PRO A 16 -16.69 -12.61 0.10
N PRO A 17 -16.29 -13.12 1.28
CA PRO A 17 -16.53 -12.48 2.56
C PRO A 17 -15.48 -11.39 2.86
N GLY A 18 -15.59 -10.21 2.22
CA GLY A 18 -14.76 -9.04 2.54
C GLY A 18 -13.40 -8.98 1.81
N TYR A 19 -13.32 -9.54 0.58
CA TYR A 19 -12.21 -9.35 -0.34
C TYR A 19 -12.71 -9.35 -1.78
N THR A 20 -11.84 -9.03 -2.73
CA THR A 20 -12.13 -9.14 -4.16
C THR A 20 -11.33 -10.29 -4.77
N TYR A 21 -11.96 -11.09 -5.64
CA TYR A 21 -11.26 -12.20 -6.31
C TYR A 21 -10.19 -11.72 -7.28
N VAL A 22 -10.53 -10.70 -8.09
CA VAL A 22 -9.65 -10.18 -9.13
C VAL A 22 -9.61 -8.67 -9.05
N VAL A 23 -8.41 -8.11 -8.97
CA VAL A 23 -8.18 -6.68 -9.13
C VAL A 23 -7.28 -6.49 -10.34
N GLU A 24 -7.75 -5.71 -11.30
CA GLU A 24 -7.01 -5.37 -12.50
C GLU A 24 -6.55 -3.91 -12.43
N ALA A 25 -5.28 -3.66 -12.68
CA ALA A 25 -4.72 -2.32 -12.84
C ALA A 25 -4.16 -2.17 -14.25
N THR A 26 -4.67 -1.20 -15.02
CA THR A 26 -4.28 -0.97 -16.42
C THR A 26 -3.71 0.44 -16.62
N GLY A 27 -2.92 0.60 -17.70
CA GLY A 27 -2.31 1.87 -18.08
C GLY A 27 -1.06 2.24 -17.29
N PRO A 28 -0.54 3.47 -17.49
CA PRO A 28 0.67 3.93 -16.83
C PRO A 28 0.40 4.17 -15.34
N ASN A 29 0.87 3.26 -14.51
CA ASN A 29 0.72 3.31 -13.06
C ASN A 29 2.09 3.21 -12.37
N ARG A 30 2.14 3.68 -11.12
CA ARG A 30 3.21 3.41 -10.17
C ARG A 30 2.78 2.24 -9.29
N LEU A 31 3.54 1.16 -9.32
CA LEU A 31 3.35 0.04 -8.40
C LEU A 31 4.20 0.27 -7.15
N ILE A 32 3.59 0.06 -6.00
CA ILE A 32 4.21 0.21 -4.69
C ILE A 32 4.11 -1.14 -3.99
N PHE A 33 5.25 -1.75 -3.74
CA PHE A 33 5.37 -2.99 -2.98
C PHE A 33 5.75 -2.62 -1.55
N ILE A 34 4.96 -3.07 -0.58
CA ILE A 34 5.20 -2.83 0.84
C ILE A 34 5.49 -4.16 1.50
N ALA A 35 6.66 -4.24 2.11
CA ALA A 35 7.11 -5.43 2.85
C ALA A 35 6.20 -5.75 4.03
N GLY A 36 6.34 -6.94 4.60
CA GLY A 36 5.60 -7.36 5.77
C GLY A 36 5.71 -6.37 6.92
N GLN A 37 4.56 -6.03 7.49
CA GLN A 37 4.42 -5.13 8.63
C GLN A 37 3.94 -5.94 9.82
N LEU A 38 4.70 -5.88 10.91
CA LEU A 38 4.36 -6.44 12.21
C LEU A 38 3.78 -5.36 13.13
N GLY A 39 3.16 -5.78 14.23
CA GLY A 39 2.68 -4.89 15.29
C GLY A 39 3.81 -4.34 16.16
N LEU A 40 4.77 -3.62 15.57
CA LEU A 40 5.94 -3.06 16.23
C LEU A 40 5.79 -1.54 16.44
N ASP A 41 6.24 -1.06 17.59
CA ASP A 41 6.40 0.36 17.86
C ASP A 41 7.72 0.93 17.28
N LEU A 42 8.02 2.21 17.56
CA LEU A 42 9.23 2.87 17.09
C LEU A 42 10.52 2.34 17.75
N ASP A 43 10.40 1.72 18.92
CA ASP A 43 11.53 1.06 19.62
C ASP A 43 11.72 -0.40 19.16
N ASN A 44 10.99 -0.80 18.10
CA ASN A 44 11.03 -2.16 17.56
C ASN A 44 10.56 -3.22 18.58
N LYS A 45 9.58 -2.88 19.42
CA LYS A 45 8.94 -3.77 20.38
C LYS A 45 7.54 -4.12 19.93
N LEU A 46 7.11 -5.36 20.16
CA LEU A 46 5.71 -5.74 19.95
C LEU A 46 4.81 -4.93 20.90
N VAL A 47 3.70 -4.42 20.35
CA VAL A 47 2.70 -3.70 21.15
C VAL A 47 1.73 -4.67 21.82
N GLY A 48 1.06 -4.19 22.88
CA GLY A 48 0.12 -4.98 23.67
C GLY A 48 0.82 -5.94 24.64
N ASP A 49 0.00 -6.59 25.46
CA ASP A 49 0.47 -7.66 26.35
C ASP A 49 0.82 -8.91 25.56
N THR A 50 1.49 -9.87 26.22
CA THR A 50 1.80 -11.15 25.61
C THR A 50 0.52 -11.85 25.13
N GLY A 51 0.44 -12.15 23.84
CA GLY A 51 -0.74 -12.77 23.23
C GLY A 51 -1.82 -11.79 22.76
N ASP A 52 -1.63 -10.48 22.88
CA ASP A 52 -2.61 -9.48 22.40
C ASP A 52 -2.59 -9.37 20.88
N PHE A 53 -3.31 -10.28 20.22
CA PHE A 53 -3.47 -10.29 18.78
C PHE A 53 -4.10 -8.99 18.25
N ARG A 54 -5.11 -8.43 18.96
CA ARG A 54 -5.82 -7.24 18.50
C ARG A 54 -4.89 -6.04 18.44
N ALA A 55 -4.12 -5.80 19.49
CA ALA A 55 -3.15 -4.71 19.52
C ALA A 55 -2.09 -4.87 18.42
N GLN A 56 -1.51 -6.06 18.29
CA GLN A 56 -0.51 -6.32 17.26
C GLN A 56 -1.08 -6.17 15.84
N CYS A 57 -2.28 -6.68 15.59
CA CYS A 57 -2.96 -6.57 14.29
C CYS A 57 -3.24 -5.10 13.94
N ALA A 58 -3.84 -4.34 14.85
CA ALA A 58 -4.12 -2.91 14.64
C ALA A 58 -2.85 -2.12 14.34
N LYS A 59 -1.79 -2.37 15.12
CA LYS A 59 -0.50 -1.70 14.92
C LYS A 59 0.17 -2.06 13.58
N ALA A 60 0.06 -3.30 13.14
CA ALA A 60 0.56 -3.70 11.82
C ALA A 60 -0.15 -2.94 10.69
N PHE A 61 -1.49 -2.76 10.77
CA PHE A 61 -2.23 -1.92 9.83
C PHE A 61 -1.83 -0.44 9.93
N GLU A 62 -1.61 0.12 11.12
CA GLU A 62 -1.08 1.48 11.26
C GLU A 62 0.27 1.64 10.57
N ASN A 63 1.20 0.70 10.79
CA ASN A 63 2.52 0.70 10.17
C ASN A 63 2.41 0.61 8.64
N LEU A 64 1.50 -0.22 8.11
CA LEU A 64 1.17 -0.26 6.70
C LEU A 64 0.66 1.10 6.19
N GLY A 65 -0.18 1.78 6.97
CA GLY A 65 -0.66 3.14 6.68
C GLY A 65 0.48 4.16 6.58
N TYR A 66 1.46 4.10 7.48
CA TYR A 66 2.66 4.97 7.42
C TYR A 66 3.50 4.68 6.18
N ALA A 67 3.68 3.40 5.83
CA ALA A 67 4.39 3.01 4.61
C ALA A 67 3.68 3.53 3.35
N LEU A 68 2.36 3.39 3.26
CA LEU A 68 1.55 3.95 2.17
C LEU A 68 1.69 5.47 2.08
N ALA A 69 1.53 6.17 3.20
CA ALA A 69 1.62 7.64 3.26
C ALA A 69 2.97 8.17 2.80
N SER A 70 4.08 7.46 3.07
CA SER A 70 5.43 7.83 2.62
C SER A 70 5.56 7.91 1.09
N MET A 71 4.69 7.20 0.37
CA MET A 71 4.62 7.18 -1.10
C MET A 71 3.50 8.06 -1.66
N GLY A 72 2.72 8.74 -0.79
CA GLY A 72 1.53 9.50 -1.16
C GLY A 72 0.34 8.61 -1.49
N ALA A 73 0.32 7.37 -0.98
CA ALA A 73 -0.77 6.43 -1.12
C ALA A 73 -1.62 6.37 0.16
N THR A 74 -2.78 5.77 0.03
CA THR A 74 -3.73 5.48 1.11
C THR A 74 -4.21 4.03 1.01
N PHE A 75 -4.96 3.55 1.98
CA PHE A 75 -5.60 2.23 1.89
C PHE A 75 -6.54 2.07 0.69
N ASN A 76 -7.07 3.16 0.13
CA ASN A 76 -7.89 3.12 -1.09
C ASN A 76 -7.10 2.78 -2.36
N ASP A 77 -5.79 2.88 -2.30
CA ASP A 77 -4.89 2.57 -3.41
C ASP A 77 -4.35 1.14 -3.35
N VAL A 78 -4.63 0.42 -2.25
CA VAL A 78 -4.22 -0.98 -2.06
C VAL A 78 -5.05 -1.89 -2.94
N VAL A 79 -4.38 -2.72 -3.74
CA VAL A 79 -5.01 -3.68 -4.68
C VAL A 79 -4.82 -5.13 -4.24
N LYS A 80 -3.83 -5.43 -3.42
CA LYS A 80 -3.55 -6.76 -2.90
C LYS A 80 -3.02 -6.66 -1.47
N ILE A 81 -3.47 -7.59 -0.61
CA ILE A 81 -2.89 -7.86 0.70
C ILE A 81 -2.64 -9.35 0.87
N ASN A 82 -1.55 -9.71 1.54
CA ASN A 82 -1.32 -11.02 2.10
C ASN A 82 -1.21 -10.90 3.62
N ASN A 83 -1.87 -11.80 4.32
CA ASN A 83 -1.99 -11.78 5.77
C ASN A 83 -1.50 -13.13 6.31
N TYR A 84 -0.63 -13.07 7.29
CA TYR A 84 0.01 -14.22 7.91
C TYR A 84 -0.36 -14.24 9.39
N LEU A 85 -1.03 -15.30 9.82
CA LEU A 85 -1.44 -15.50 11.20
C LEU A 85 -0.74 -16.74 11.77
N VAL A 86 -0.34 -16.70 13.02
CA VAL A 86 0.18 -17.90 13.70
C VAL A 86 -0.95 -18.77 14.27
N ASP A 87 -2.16 -18.21 14.42
CA ASP A 87 -3.36 -18.91 14.87
C ASP A 87 -4.60 -18.41 14.12
N MET A 88 -5.28 -19.32 13.39
CA MET A 88 -6.49 -19.00 12.63
C MET A 88 -7.72 -18.74 13.50
N SER A 89 -7.70 -19.07 14.79
CA SER A 89 -8.77 -18.70 15.73
C SER A 89 -8.94 -17.16 15.83
N HIS A 90 -7.91 -16.40 15.48
CA HIS A 90 -7.94 -14.94 15.44
C HIS A 90 -8.63 -14.33 14.20
N ILE A 91 -9.12 -15.13 13.26
CA ILE A 91 -9.80 -14.62 12.05
C ILE A 91 -10.94 -13.63 12.33
N PRO A 92 -11.81 -13.84 13.32
CA PRO A 92 -12.87 -12.85 13.62
C PRO A 92 -12.29 -11.48 14.00
N ILE A 93 -11.29 -11.46 14.88
CA ILE A 93 -10.62 -10.22 15.31
C ILE A 93 -9.90 -9.55 14.12
N PHE A 94 -9.17 -10.35 13.32
CA PHE A 94 -8.53 -9.84 12.11
C PHE A 94 -9.52 -9.14 11.19
N ARG A 95 -10.70 -9.73 10.93
CA ARG A 95 -11.72 -9.13 10.06
C ARG A 95 -12.24 -7.80 10.59
N GLU A 96 -12.51 -7.71 11.88
CA GLU A 96 -12.95 -6.46 12.52
C GLU A 96 -11.89 -5.36 12.35
N VAL A 97 -10.62 -5.65 12.69
CA VAL A 97 -9.52 -4.70 12.56
C VAL A 97 -9.33 -4.29 11.10
N ARG A 98 -9.25 -5.26 10.19
CA ARG A 98 -9.11 -5.03 8.74
C ARG A 98 -10.17 -4.06 8.21
N ASP A 99 -11.43 -4.29 8.56
CA ASP A 99 -12.58 -3.52 8.05
C ASP A 99 -12.61 -2.08 8.58
N ALA A 100 -11.87 -1.79 9.65
CA ALA A 100 -11.66 -0.42 10.13
C ALA A 100 -10.67 0.38 9.26
N PHE A 101 -9.76 -0.29 8.53
CA PHE A 101 -8.74 0.37 7.70
C PHE A 101 -9.07 0.33 6.21
N LEU A 102 -9.63 -0.77 5.71
CA LEU A 102 -9.87 -0.99 4.30
C LEU A 102 -11.26 -0.53 3.84
N ASN A 103 -11.36 -0.18 2.57
CA ASN A 103 -12.64 0.12 1.94
C ASN A 103 -13.46 -1.17 1.74
N THR A 104 -14.45 -1.38 2.59
CA THR A 104 -15.29 -2.59 2.55
C THR A 104 -16.21 -2.68 1.33
N LYS A 105 -16.42 -1.57 0.58
CA LYS A 105 -17.20 -1.54 -0.66
C LYS A 105 -16.38 -1.96 -1.88
N ALA A 106 -15.07 -1.76 -1.84
CA ALA A 106 -14.12 -2.14 -2.87
C ALA A 106 -12.84 -2.68 -2.21
N PRO A 107 -12.93 -3.84 -1.52
CA PRO A 107 -11.79 -4.39 -0.81
C PRO A 107 -10.74 -4.92 -1.79
N PRO A 108 -9.45 -4.91 -1.43
CA PRO A 108 -8.39 -5.48 -2.25
C PRO A 108 -8.54 -6.99 -2.43
N ALA A 109 -7.83 -7.55 -3.39
CA ALA A 109 -7.58 -8.99 -3.42
C ALA A 109 -6.82 -9.38 -2.15
N SER A 110 -7.26 -10.46 -1.48
CA SER A 110 -6.70 -10.85 -0.18
C SER A 110 -6.41 -12.34 -0.14
N THR A 111 -5.27 -12.68 0.46
CA THR A 111 -4.93 -14.05 0.85
C THR A 111 -4.61 -14.05 2.33
N THR A 112 -5.13 -15.03 3.07
CA THR A 112 -4.86 -15.20 4.49
C THR A 112 -4.47 -16.64 4.75
N VAL A 113 -3.33 -16.85 5.39
CA VAL A 113 -2.77 -18.17 5.69
C VAL A 113 -2.29 -18.26 7.13
N ALA A 114 -2.33 -19.48 7.67
CA ALA A 114 -1.64 -19.80 8.91
C ALA A 114 -0.20 -20.19 8.61
N ILE A 115 0.72 -19.75 9.47
CA ILE A 115 2.13 -20.11 9.44
C ILE A 115 2.59 -20.54 10.82
N SER A 116 3.68 -21.28 10.89
CA SER A 116 4.19 -21.81 12.17
C SER A 116 4.75 -20.72 13.09
N GLN A 117 5.37 -19.69 12.51
CA GLN A 117 5.92 -18.54 13.24
C GLN A 117 6.25 -17.39 12.28
N LEU A 118 6.34 -16.20 12.81
CA LEU A 118 6.83 -15.00 12.16
C LEU A 118 8.30 -14.74 12.49
N ALA A 119 8.94 -13.87 11.72
CA ALA A 119 10.37 -13.54 11.89
C ALA A 119 10.69 -12.95 13.28
N ARG A 120 9.70 -12.35 13.96
CA ARG A 120 9.84 -11.83 15.32
C ARG A 120 9.22 -12.79 16.32
N PRO A 121 9.98 -13.32 17.32
CA PRO A 121 9.41 -14.13 18.39
C PRO A 121 8.28 -13.37 19.12
N GLY A 122 7.14 -14.06 19.34
CA GLY A 122 5.95 -13.48 19.97
C GLY A 122 5.05 -12.64 19.04
N ALA A 123 5.44 -12.43 17.78
CA ALA A 123 4.56 -11.84 16.79
C ALA A 123 3.45 -12.83 16.40
N LEU A 124 2.23 -12.31 16.28
CA LEU A 124 1.02 -13.09 16.00
C LEU A 124 0.41 -12.80 14.63
N PHE A 125 0.76 -11.66 14.05
CA PHE A 125 0.22 -11.17 12.78
C PHE A 125 1.25 -10.40 11.97
N GLU A 126 1.23 -10.61 10.66
CA GLU A 126 1.98 -9.84 9.68
C GLU A 126 1.11 -9.57 8.46
N ILE A 127 1.28 -8.39 7.85
CA ILE A 127 0.60 -7.99 6.62
C ILE A 127 1.58 -7.36 5.65
N GLU A 128 1.51 -7.76 4.37
CA GLU A 128 2.16 -7.08 3.26
C GLU A 128 1.14 -6.60 2.24
N ALA A 129 1.49 -5.63 1.41
CA ALA A 129 0.56 -5.03 0.47
C ALA A 129 1.21 -4.62 -0.85
N ILE A 130 0.37 -4.57 -1.90
CA ILE A 130 0.67 -3.91 -3.17
C ILE A 130 -0.35 -2.81 -3.36
N ALA A 131 0.12 -1.59 -3.62
CA ALA A 131 -0.72 -0.45 -3.96
C ALA A 131 -0.43 0.06 -5.38
N VAL A 132 -1.43 0.73 -5.98
CA VAL A 132 -1.36 1.26 -7.34
C VAL A 132 -1.76 2.73 -7.31
N LEU A 133 -0.85 3.59 -7.75
CA LEU A 133 -1.09 5.01 -7.94
C LEU A 133 -1.02 5.39 -9.42
N PRO A 134 -1.71 6.46 -9.86
CA PRO A 134 -1.49 7.02 -11.18
C PRO A 134 -0.01 7.36 -11.40
N ALA A 135 0.48 7.18 -12.63
CA ALA A 135 1.80 7.70 -12.98
C ALA A 135 1.85 9.21 -12.69
N LYS A 136 2.95 9.68 -12.14
CA LYS A 136 3.17 11.13 -12.04
C LYS A 136 3.18 11.70 -13.46
N ALA A 137 2.39 12.75 -13.71
CA ALA A 137 2.46 13.47 -14.98
C ALA A 137 3.93 13.84 -15.27
N ALA A 138 4.43 13.48 -16.45
CA ALA A 138 5.78 13.88 -16.86
C ALA A 138 5.86 15.41 -16.75
N ALA A 139 6.85 15.90 -16.02
CA ALA A 139 7.12 17.34 -15.97
C ALA A 139 7.34 17.79 -17.41
N LYS A 140 6.54 18.76 -17.88
CA LYS A 140 6.75 19.35 -19.21
C LYS A 140 8.21 19.82 -19.26
N PRO A 141 8.98 19.47 -20.31
CA PRO A 141 10.35 19.94 -20.43
C PRO A 141 10.32 21.48 -20.35
N SER A 142 11.07 22.05 -19.41
CA SER A 142 11.22 23.49 -19.32
C SER A 142 11.80 23.95 -20.65
N LYS A 143 11.14 24.90 -21.36
CA LYS A 143 11.69 25.48 -22.56
C LYS A 143 13.06 26.06 -22.19
N ALA A 144 14.13 25.47 -22.70
CA ALA A 144 15.47 26.02 -22.59
C ALA A 144 15.46 27.46 -23.12
N LYS A 145 15.83 28.42 -22.26
CA LYS A 145 15.99 29.80 -22.66
C LYS A 145 17.06 29.83 -23.75
N SER A 146 16.67 30.27 -24.97
CA SER A 146 17.58 30.48 -26.07
C SER A 146 18.71 31.42 -25.64
N PRO A 147 19.97 31.17 -26.01
CA PRO A 147 21.08 32.06 -25.64
C PRO A 147 20.90 33.42 -26.26
N VAL A 148 20.94 34.46 -25.44
CA VAL A 148 20.90 35.86 -25.86
C VAL A 148 22.09 36.11 -26.77
N LYS A 149 21.85 36.45 -28.04
CA LYS A 149 22.89 36.89 -28.98
C LYS A 149 23.51 38.19 -28.46
N LYS A 150 24.78 38.14 -28.04
CA LYS A 150 25.58 39.35 -27.75
C LYS A 150 25.76 40.15 -29.04
N SER A 151 25.22 41.38 -29.10
CA SER A 151 25.46 42.33 -30.19
C SER A 151 26.93 42.78 -30.15
N LYS A 152 27.64 42.58 -31.27
CA LYS A 152 28.99 43.13 -31.47
C LYS A 152 28.90 44.64 -31.62
N GLY A 153 29.41 45.39 -30.63
CA GLY A 153 29.55 46.84 -30.73
C GLY A 153 30.53 47.20 -31.85
N LYS A 154 30.09 48.07 -32.77
CA LYS A 154 30.95 48.68 -33.80
C LYS A 154 31.95 49.63 -33.14
N LYS A 155 33.27 49.34 -33.24
CA LYS A 155 34.32 50.32 -32.96
C LYS A 155 34.33 51.35 -34.08
N LYS A 156 34.05 52.63 -33.76
CA LYS A 156 34.37 53.79 -34.62
C LYS A 156 35.88 54.09 -34.49
N LYS A 157 36.60 54.04 -35.61
CA LYS A 157 37.94 54.67 -35.76
C LYS A 157 37.82 56.16 -35.83
N ARG A 158 38.65 56.82 -35.09
CA ARG A 158 39.20 58.15 -35.40
C ARG A 158 40.72 57.98 -35.47
#